data_f29c0fdc309030678e1d83e0b4bd6fee
#
_entry.id   f29c0fdc309030678e1d83e0b4bd6fee
#
_cell.length_a   1.000
_cell.length_b   1.000
_cell.length_c   1.000
_cell.angle_alpha   90.00
_cell.angle_beta   90.00
_cell.angle_gamma   90.00
#
_symmetry.space_group_name_H-M   'P 1'
#
loop_
_entity.id
_entity.type
_entity.pdbx_description
1 polymer ?
#
loop_
_entity_poly.entity_id
_entity_poly.type
_entity_poly.pdbx_seq_one_letter_code
_entity_poly.pdbx_strand_id
1 'polypeptide(L)'
;MASRARDSTFEEVRASGSDEVWQRRGRSEAIGMLRIVREVRVTIASQGDIISARHRGRLIAEESGFRFSEPTLIAAAVSELARNILRFATQGEIIFRLVENELKHGMEVIAVDGGPGIPDVSRAMQAGYSTSGGLGLGLSGVSRLMDEVEIVSRVGTGTTVTSRKWMR
;
A
#
# COMPACT_ATOMS: atom_id res chain seq x y z
N MET A 1 -28.69 12.04 16.54
CA MET A 1 -28.12 10.67 16.50
C MET A 1 -26.70 10.78 15.94
N ALA A 2 -25.72 10.63 16.81
CA ALA A 2 -24.32 10.87 16.46
C ALA A 2 -23.72 9.60 15.84
N SER A 3 -23.29 9.71 14.59
CA SER A 3 -22.46 8.70 13.91
C SER A 3 -21.08 8.70 14.57
N ARG A 4 -20.78 7.65 15.34
CA ARG A 4 -19.42 7.42 15.84
C ARG A 4 -18.50 7.08 14.67
N ALA A 5 -17.65 8.03 14.30
CA ALA A 5 -16.46 7.74 13.52
C ALA A 5 -15.64 6.68 14.27
N ARG A 6 -15.39 5.53 13.62
CA ARG A 6 -14.54 4.49 14.17
C ARG A 6 -13.11 4.98 14.10
N ASP A 7 -12.57 5.28 15.25
CA ASP A 7 -11.15 5.54 15.44
C ASP A 7 -10.35 4.31 15.00
N SER A 8 -9.66 4.42 13.85
CA SER A 8 -8.73 3.41 13.42
C SER A 8 -7.43 3.64 14.18
N THR A 9 -7.23 2.89 15.25
CA THR A 9 -5.99 2.87 16.02
C THR A 9 -4.82 2.48 15.13
N PHE A 10 -3.89 3.41 14.97
CA PHE A 10 -2.58 3.17 14.37
C PHE A 10 -1.65 2.67 15.48
N GLU A 11 -1.03 1.53 15.27
CA GLU A 11 -0.06 0.98 16.19
C GLU A 11 1.33 1.06 15.55
N GLU A 12 2.21 1.82 16.17
CA GLU A 12 3.62 1.91 15.79
C GLU A 12 4.37 0.77 16.49
N VAL A 13 4.94 -0.14 15.71
CA VAL A 13 5.82 -1.18 16.23
C VAL A 13 7.25 -0.75 15.96
N ARG A 14 7.97 -0.33 17.00
CA ARG A 14 9.41 -0.05 16.91
C ARG A 14 10.19 -1.35 17.00
N ALA A 15 10.87 -1.71 15.92
CA ALA A 15 11.92 -2.70 15.99
C ALA A 15 13.17 -2.06 16.61
N SER A 16 13.93 -2.82 17.40
CA SER A 16 15.20 -2.36 17.98
C SER A 16 16.22 -2.19 16.86
N GLY A 17 16.40 -0.98 16.41
CA GLY A 17 17.27 -0.63 15.30
C GLY A 17 16.68 0.55 14.52
N SER A 18 17.45 1.09 13.59
CA SER A 18 17.09 2.25 12.76
C SER A 18 15.96 2.01 11.74
N ASP A 19 15.20 0.94 11.88
CA ASP A 19 14.12 0.55 10.96
C ASP A 19 12.77 0.94 11.59
N GLU A 20 12.02 1.83 10.93
CA GLU A 20 10.64 2.12 11.31
C GLU A 20 9.70 1.18 10.57
N VAL A 21 8.89 0.45 11.35
CA VAL A 21 7.81 -0.40 10.84
C VAL A 21 6.50 0.21 11.28
N TRP A 22 5.63 0.50 10.34
CA TRP A 22 4.29 0.98 10.59
C TRP A 22 3.27 -0.01 10.07
N GLN A 23 2.31 -0.40 10.91
CA GLN A 23 1.25 -1.35 10.56
C GLN A 23 -0.12 -0.78 10.94
N ARG A 24 -1.01 -0.73 9.97
CA ARG A 24 -2.44 -0.57 10.23
C ARG A 24 -3.08 -1.96 10.26
N ARG A 25 -3.40 -2.43 11.45
CA ARG A 25 -4.14 -3.68 11.61
C ARG A 25 -5.64 -3.41 11.46
N GLY A 26 -6.24 -3.91 10.38
CA GLY A 26 -7.67 -4.19 10.37
C GLY A 26 -7.94 -5.33 11.35
N ARG A 27 -9.08 -5.32 12.07
CA ARG A 27 -9.46 -6.42 12.95
C ARG A 27 -9.57 -7.73 12.17
N SER A 28 -8.50 -8.47 12.11
CA SER A 28 -8.52 -9.87 11.72
C SER A 28 -7.22 -10.53 12.17
N GLU A 29 -7.19 -10.95 13.39
CA GLU A 29 -6.28 -11.99 13.87
C GLU A 29 -6.71 -13.35 13.28
N ALA A 30 -6.62 -13.50 11.97
CA ALA A 30 -6.66 -14.81 11.37
C ALA A 30 -5.23 -15.28 11.20
N ILE A 31 -4.73 -15.99 12.17
CA ILE A 31 -3.45 -16.70 12.19
C ILE A 31 -3.56 -17.87 11.20
N GLY A 32 -3.46 -17.56 9.91
CA GLY A 32 -3.27 -18.51 8.84
C GLY A 32 -2.14 -18.02 7.97
N MET A 33 -1.17 -18.87 7.65
CA MET A 33 -0.07 -18.52 6.76
C MET A 33 -0.65 -18.14 5.39
N LEU A 34 -0.38 -16.92 4.94
CA LEU A 34 -0.79 -16.46 3.62
C LEU A 34 -0.02 -17.20 2.55
N ARG A 35 -0.73 -17.83 1.62
CA ARG A 35 -0.17 -18.46 0.44
C ARG A 35 -0.23 -17.48 -0.73
N ILE A 36 0.88 -17.30 -1.43
CA ILE A 36 0.92 -16.54 -2.67
C ILE A 36 0.48 -17.47 -3.81
N VAL A 37 -0.58 -17.10 -4.50
CA VAL A 37 -1.15 -17.85 -5.63
C VAL A 37 -0.56 -17.36 -6.96
N ARG A 38 -0.32 -16.06 -7.09
CA ARG A 38 0.21 -15.41 -8.29
C ARG A 38 1.00 -14.19 -7.92
N GLU A 39 2.10 -13.92 -8.63
CA GLU A 39 2.88 -12.70 -8.50
C GLU A 39 3.11 -12.06 -9.88
N VAL A 40 2.98 -10.75 -9.96
CA VAL A 40 3.28 -9.94 -11.15
C VAL A 40 4.05 -8.71 -10.71
N ARG A 41 5.12 -8.36 -11.43
CA ARG A 41 5.98 -7.21 -11.14
C ARG A 41 5.92 -6.19 -12.27
N VAL A 42 5.92 -4.91 -11.91
CA VAL A 42 5.93 -3.78 -12.83
C VAL A 42 6.98 -2.78 -12.39
N THR A 43 7.97 -2.53 -13.24
CA THR A 43 8.98 -1.50 -12.99
C THR A 43 8.35 -0.12 -13.12
N ILE A 44 8.71 0.79 -12.22
CA ILE A 44 8.29 2.18 -12.21
C ILE A 44 9.53 3.05 -12.40
N ALA A 45 9.66 3.68 -13.56
CA ALA A 45 10.76 4.57 -13.92
C ALA A 45 10.30 5.80 -14.71
N SER A 46 9.02 5.85 -15.12
CA SER A 46 8.44 6.94 -15.89
C SER A 46 6.97 7.19 -15.52
N GLN A 47 6.44 8.34 -15.92
CA GLN A 47 5.01 8.65 -15.74
C GLN A 47 4.10 7.66 -16.48
N GLY A 48 4.54 7.12 -17.63
CA GLY A 48 3.82 6.08 -18.36
C GLY A 48 3.69 4.79 -17.56
N ASP A 49 4.66 4.46 -16.72
CA ASP A 49 4.64 3.26 -15.89
C ASP A 49 3.59 3.34 -14.78
N ILE A 50 3.28 4.55 -14.29
CA ILE A 50 2.17 4.76 -13.34
C ILE A 50 0.85 4.34 -13.97
N ILE A 51 0.61 4.75 -15.21
CA ILE A 51 -0.62 4.42 -15.95
C ILE A 51 -0.68 2.91 -16.19
N SER A 52 0.42 2.32 -16.62
CA SER A 52 0.52 0.88 -16.88
C SER A 52 0.30 0.05 -15.60
N ALA A 53 0.95 0.43 -14.50
CA ALA A 53 0.79 -0.24 -13.22
C ALA A 53 -0.64 -0.15 -12.69
N ARG A 54 -1.26 1.04 -12.78
CA ARG A 54 -2.66 1.26 -12.39
C ARG A 54 -3.61 0.36 -13.19
N HIS A 55 -3.44 0.33 -14.50
CA HIS A 55 -4.26 -0.51 -15.39
C HIS A 55 -4.06 -1.99 -15.08
N ARG A 56 -2.80 -2.41 -14.90
CA ARG A 56 -2.46 -3.80 -14.56
C ARG A 56 -3.08 -4.24 -13.24
N GLY A 57 -2.97 -3.41 -12.21
CA GLY A 57 -3.56 -3.69 -10.90
C GLY A 57 -5.08 -3.83 -10.96
N ARG A 58 -5.76 -2.96 -11.72
CA ARG A 58 -7.19 -3.05 -11.95
C ARG A 58 -7.59 -4.35 -12.64
N LEU A 59 -6.90 -4.70 -13.74
CA LEU A 59 -7.18 -5.94 -14.49
C LEU A 59 -7.00 -7.18 -13.62
N ILE A 60 -5.89 -7.28 -12.86
CA ILE A 60 -5.64 -8.40 -11.96
C ILE A 60 -6.77 -8.52 -10.92
N ALA A 61 -7.22 -7.39 -10.36
CA ALA A 61 -8.32 -7.40 -9.40
C ALA A 61 -9.64 -7.88 -10.03
N GLU A 62 -9.99 -7.38 -11.21
CA GLU A 62 -11.19 -7.80 -11.94
C GLU A 62 -11.15 -9.30 -12.29
N GLU A 63 -10.02 -9.80 -12.85
CA GLU A 63 -9.79 -11.21 -13.18
C GLU A 63 -9.88 -12.13 -11.95
N SER A 64 -9.49 -11.61 -10.78
CA SER A 64 -9.46 -12.39 -9.52
C SER A 64 -10.78 -12.39 -8.77
N GLY A 65 -11.81 -11.67 -9.26
CA GLY A 65 -13.14 -11.70 -8.68
C GLY A 65 -13.46 -10.55 -7.72
N PHE A 66 -12.60 -9.55 -7.58
CA PHE A 66 -12.96 -8.31 -6.89
C PHE A 66 -14.11 -7.61 -7.62
N ARG A 67 -15.06 -7.05 -6.86
CA ARG A 67 -16.31 -6.53 -7.40
C ARG A 67 -16.55 -5.06 -7.03
N PHE A 68 -17.52 -4.46 -7.69
CA PHE A 68 -17.98 -3.10 -7.44
C PHE A 68 -16.85 -2.07 -7.55
N SER A 69 -16.60 -1.31 -6.48
CA SER A 69 -15.58 -0.28 -6.43
C SER A 69 -14.18 -0.79 -6.09
N GLU A 70 -14.04 -2.04 -5.66
CA GLU A 70 -12.75 -2.58 -5.17
C GLU A 70 -11.62 -2.50 -6.21
N PRO A 71 -11.80 -2.89 -7.49
CA PRO A 71 -10.75 -2.73 -8.51
C PRO A 71 -10.33 -1.28 -8.71
N THR A 72 -11.27 -0.34 -8.59
CA THR A 72 -10.98 1.10 -8.68
C THR A 72 -10.21 1.61 -7.48
N LEU A 73 -10.55 1.16 -6.26
CA LEU A 73 -9.81 1.51 -5.04
C LEU A 73 -8.37 0.98 -5.09
N ILE A 74 -8.19 -0.27 -5.55
CA ILE A 74 -6.86 -0.87 -5.76
C ILE A 74 -6.07 -0.04 -6.78
N ALA A 75 -6.66 0.29 -7.93
CA ALA A 75 -6.02 1.10 -8.96
C ALA A 75 -5.61 2.49 -8.46
N ALA A 76 -6.43 3.12 -7.62
CA ALA A 76 -6.10 4.40 -7.00
C ALA A 76 -4.92 4.27 -6.04
N ALA A 77 -4.89 3.23 -5.19
CA ALA A 77 -3.77 2.95 -4.29
C ALA A 77 -2.46 2.71 -5.06
N VAL A 78 -2.51 1.92 -6.15
CA VAL A 78 -1.36 1.71 -7.05
C VAL A 78 -0.84 3.02 -7.61
N SER A 79 -1.72 3.92 -8.05
CA SER A 79 -1.31 5.23 -8.58
C SER A 79 -0.59 6.08 -7.55
N GLU A 80 -1.04 6.08 -6.29
CA GLU A 80 -0.38 6.81 -5.20
C GLU A 80 0.98 6.23 -4.88
N LEU A 81 1.08 4.90 -4.78
CA LEU A 81 2.33 4.20 -4.49
C LEU A 81 3.36 4.40 -5.62
N ALA A 82 2.96 4.24 -6.88
CA ALA A 82 3.85 4.45 -8.03
C ALA A 82 4.30 5.91 -8.15
N ARG A 83 3.43 6.87 -7.84
CA ARG A 83 3.75 8.29 -7.81
C ARG A 83 4.78 8.62 -6.72
N ASN A 84 4.67 8.00 -5.54
CA ASN A 84 5.66 8.13 -4.47
C ASN A 84 7.02 7.60 -4.88
N ILE A 85 7.09 6.44 -5.55
CA ILE A 85 8.34 5.89 -6.09
C ILE A 85 9.04 6.91 -7.00
N LEU A 86 8.34 7.41 -8.03
CA LEU A 86 8.96 8.36 -8.96
C LEU A 86 9.40 9.65 -8.29
N ARG A 87 8.60 10.13 -7.36
CA ARG A 87 8.85 11.42 -6.72
C ARG A 87 10.04 11.40 -5.77
N PHE A 88 10.19 10.33 -4.99
CA PHE A 88 11.17 10.27 -3.91
C PHE A 88 12.38 9.39 -4.23
N ALA A 89 12.23 8.41 -5.11
CA ALA A 89 13.27 7.42 -5.40
C ALA A 89 13.68 7.37 -6.88
N THR A 90 13.03 8.13 -7.77
CA THR A 90 13.23 8.14 -9.22
C THR A 90 12.83 6.85 -9.92
N GLN A 91 13.02 5.71 -9.29
CA GLN A 91 12.64 4.40 -9.82
C GLN A 91 12.38 3.40 -8.69
N GLY A 92 11.63 2.36 -9.01
CA GLY A 92 11.31 1.27 -8.11
C GLY A 92 10.41 0.24 -8.79
N GLU A 93 9.65 -0.49 -8.00
CA GLU A 93 8.83 -1.59 -8.47
C GLU A 93 7.50 -1.64 -7.73
N ILE A 94 6.44 -1.97 -8.46
CA ILE A 94 5.15 -2.40 -7.90
C ILE A 94 5.03 -3.90 -8.10
N ILE A 95 4.77 -4.63 -7.03
CA ILE A 95 4.56 -6.07 -7.03
C ILE A 95 3.10 -6.33 -6.66
N PHE A 96 2.40 -7.06 -7.49
CA PHE A 96 1.04 -7.54 -7.24
C PHE A 96 1.11 -9.01 -6.84
N ARG A 97 0.51 -9.35 -5.70
CA ARG A 97 0.36 -10.74 -5.27
C ARG A 97 -1.10 -11.05 -5.00
N LEU A 98 -1.59 -12.13 -5.58
CA LEU A 98 -2.83 -12.74 -5.12
C LEU A 98 -2.47 -13.66 -3.96
N VAL A 99 -3.15 -13.44 -2.85
CA VAL A 99 -2.87 -14.13 -1.59
C VAL A 99 -4.14 -14.75 -1.03
N GLU A 100 -3.99 -15.89 -0.40
CA GLU A 100 -5.09 -16.58 0.25
C GLU A 100 -4.65 -17.27 1.55
N ASN A 101 -5.59 -17.47 2.43
CA ASN A 101 -5.53 -18.40 3.54
C ASN A 101 -6.87 -19.15 3.64
N GLU A 102 -7.05 -19.95 4.68
CA GLU A 102 -8.26 -20.76 4.88
C GLU A 102 -9.57 -19.94 4.94
N LEU A 103 -9.48 -18.65 5.24
CA LEU A 103 -10.64 -17.78 5.50
C LEU A 103 -10.83 -16.67 4.47
N LYS A 104 -9.78 -16.28 3.77
CA LYS A 104 -9.77 -15.05 2.95
C LYS A 104 -8.95 -15.22 1.68
N HIS A 105 -9.44 -14.56 0.63
CA HIS A 105 -8.70 -14.29 -0.59
C HIS A 105 -8.50 -12.79 -0.73
N GLY A 106 -7.36 -12.37 -1.24
CA GLY A 106 -7.06 -10.95 -1.36
C GLY A 106 -5.93 -10.66 -2.33
N MET A 107 -5.61 -9.38 -2.42
CA MET A 107 -4.53 -8.88 -3.23
C MET A 107 -3.60 -7.99 -2.39
N GLU A 108 -2.31 -8.31 -2.43
CA GLU A 108 -1.26 -7.42 -1.96
C GLU A 108 -0.77 -6.56 -3.12
N VAL A 109 -0.61 -5.28 -2.84
CA VAL A 109 0.13 -4.34 -3.67
C VAL A 109 1.33 -3.88 -2.86
N ILE A 110 2.52 -4.21 -3.33
CA ILE A 110 3.77 -3.92 -2.65
C ILE A 110 4.55 -2.93 -3.51
N ALA A 111 4.90 -1.78 -2.94
CA ALA A 111 5.77 -0.79 -3.55
C ALA A 111 7.15 -0.88 -2.92
N VAL A 112 8.18 -1.05 -3.74
CA VAL A 112 9.58 -1.16 -3.29
C VAL A 112 10.42 -0.12 -3.99
N ASP A 113 11.17 0.66 -3.23
CA ASP A 113 12.13 1.61 -3.76
C ASP A 113 13.44 1.64 -2.97
N GLY A 114 14.50 2.07 -3.62
CA GLY A 114 15.83 2.30 -3.04
C GLY A 114 16.12 3.78 -2.79
N GLY A 115 15.10 4.58 -2.52
CA GLY A 115 15.20 6.01 -2.28
C GLY A 115 15.79 6.38 -0.91
N PRO A 116 15.63 7.63 -0.48
CA PRO A 116 16.24 8.14 0.75
C PRO A 116 15.61 7.57 2.03
N GLY A 117 14.51 6.82 1.93
CA GLY A 117 13.73 6.38 3.08
C GLY A 117 12.90 7.50 3.71
N ILE A 118 12.10 7.14 4.70
CA ILE A 118 11.19 8.05 5.42
C ILE A 118 11.70 8.18 6.85
N PRO A 119 12.14 9.39 7.29
CA PRO A 119 12.66 9.58 8.65
C PRO A 119 11.63 9.39 9.75
N ASP A 120 10.37 9.74 9.48
CA ASP A 120 9.24 9.65 10.41
C ASP A 120 8.02 9.13 9.66
N VAL A 121 7.81 7.82 9.72
CA VAL A 121 6.71 7.13 9.05
C VAL A 121 5.37 7.53 9.66
N SER A 122 5.30 7.68 10.99
CA SER A 122 4.07 8.09 11.69
C SER A 122 3.59 9.46 11.19
N ARG A 123 4.52 10.40 11.01
CA ARG A 123 4.22 11.73 10.46
C ARG A 123 3.80 11.67 8.99
N ALA A 124 4.45 10.83 8.18
CA ALA A 124 4.10 10.65 6.77
C ALA A 124 2.70 10.07 6.57
N MET A 125 2.17 9.37 7.59
CA MET A 125 0.82 8.80 7.59
C MET A 125 -0.28 9.76 8.05
N GLN A 126 0.07 10.93 8.59
CA GLN A 126 -0.93 11.93 9.00
C GLN A 126 -1.66 12.51 7.80
N ALA A 127 -2.99 12.67 7.94
CA ALA A 127 -3.80 13.28 6.91
C ALA A 127 -3.35 14.73 6.65
N GLY A 128 -3.13 15.08 5.37
CA GLY A 128 -2.68 16.41 4.97
C GLY A 128 -1.17 16.62 4.99
N TYR A 129 -0.38 15.63 5.43
CA TYR A 129 1.06 15.67 5.30
C TYR A 129 1.49 15.28 3.88
N SER A 130 1.20 16.16 2.94
CA SER A 130 1.76 16.12 1.59
C SER A 130 2.64 17.34 1.43
N THR A 131 3.94 17.16 1.31
CA THR A 131 4.94 18.23 1.18
C THR A 131 4.89 18.97 -0.14
N SER A 132 3.88 18.75 -0.96
CA SER A 132 3.69 19.49 -2.22
C SER A 132 2.27 19.35 -2.74
N GLY A 133 1.71 20.47 -3.09
CA GLY A 133 0.44 20.85 -3.71
C GLY A 133 -0.17 20.00 -4.85
N GLY A 134 -0.05 18.67 -4.79
CA GLY A 134 -0.75 17.75 -5.66
C GLY A 134 -1.97 17.17 -4.95
N LEU A 135 -3.01 16.86 -5.70
CA LEU A 135 -4.22 16.15 -5.23
C LEU A 135 -3.94 14.71 -4.77
N GLY A 136 -2.67 14.33 -4.58
CA GLY A 136 -2.25 13.02 -4.08
C GLY A 136 -2.59 12.87 -2.61
N LEU A 137 -3.29 11.81 -2.27
CA LEU A 137 -3.63 11.48 -0.89
C LEU A 137 -2.40 10.96 -0.12
N GLY A 138 -1.30 10.68 -0.82
CA GLY A 138 -0.08 10.11 -0.24
C GLY A 138 -0.31 8.78 0.46
N LEU A 139 0.56 8.45 1.41
CA LEU A 139 0.46 7.18 2.17
C LEU A 139 -0.81 7.11 3.03
N SER A 140 -1.27 8.23 3.58
CA SER A 140 -2.55 8.29 4.30
C SER A 140 -3.74 7.96 3.41
N GLY A 141 -3.67 8.31 2.13
CA GLY A 141 -4.69 7.93 1.13
C GLY A 141 -4.69 6.43 0.86
N VAL A 142 -3.52 5.82 0.69
CA VAL A 142 -3.41 4.36 0.54
C VAL A 142 -4.08 3.64 1.71
N SER A 143 -3.86 4.11 2.95
CA SER A 143 -4.46 3.51 4.13
C SER A 143 -5.98 3.64 4.21
N ARG A 144 -6.58 4.58 3.49
CA ARG A 144 -8.05 4.70 3.38
C ARG A 144 -8.64 3.82 2.29
N LEU A 145 -7.88 3.56 1.24
CA LEU A 145 -8.31 2.77 0.08
C LEU A 145 -8.18 1.26 0.32
N MET A 146 -7.17 0.86 1.09
CA MET A 146 -6.81 -0.53 1.36
C MET A 146 -7.25 -0.93 2.78
N ASP A 147 -7.40 -2.23 3.01
CA ASP A 147 -7.85 -2.74 4.31
C ASP A 147 -6.71 -2.82 5.33
N GLU A 148 -5.49 -3.12 4.84
CA GLU A 148 -4.27 -3.18 5.65
C GLU A 148 -3.14 -2.44 4.94
N VAL A 149 -2.26 -1.78 5.69
CA VAL A 149 -1.03 -1.16 5.18
C VAL A 149 0.09 -1.36 6.19
N GLU A 150 1.22 -1.80 5.69
CA GLU A 150 2.47 -1.95 6.41
C GLU A 150 3.56 -1.16 5.70
N ILE A 151 4.35 -0.39 6.42
CA ILE A 151 5.45 0.39 5.87
C ILE A 151 6.72 0.03 6.63
N VAL A 152 7.71 -0.40 5.87
CA VAL A 152 9.08 -0.61 6.36
C VAL A 152 9.97 0.37 5.63
N SER A 153 10.60 1.28 6.36
CA SER A 153 11.48 2.28 5.77
C SER A 153 12.73 2.47 6.60
N ARG A 154 13.85 2.60 5.90
CA ARG A 154 15.15 2.86 6.48
C ARG A 154 15.81 4.03 5.76
N VAL A 155 16.19 5.06 6.52
CA VAL A 155 16.89 6.22 5.98
C VAL A 155 18.18 5.80 5.28
N GLY A 156 18.36 6.28 4.06
CA GLY A 156 19.51 5.95 3.21
C GLY A 156 19.44 4.60 2.49
N THR A 157 18.38 3.80 2.70
CA THR A 157 18.24 2.46 2.09
C THR A 157 17.02 2.35 1.17
N GLY A 158 15.89 2.94 1.58
CA GLY A 158 14.66 2.92 0.80
C GLY A 158 13.42 2.62 1.61
N THR A 159 12.33 2.35 0.91
CA THR A 159 11.01 2.11 1.49
C THR A 159 10.33 0.92 0.84
N THR A 160 9.67 0.11 1.64
CA THR A 160 8.72 -0.91 1.20
C THR A 160 7.37 -0.64 1.83
N VAL A 161 6.36 -0.47 1.00
CA VAL A 161 4.96 -0.33 1.43
C VAL A 161 4.19 -1.56 0.97
N THR A 162 3.66 -2.33 1.91
CA THR A 162 2.78 -3.47 1.62
C THR A 162 1.36 -3.09 1.97
N SER A 163 0.46 -3.13 1.00
CA SER A 163 -0.96 -2.86 1.23
C SER A 163 -1.80 -4.05 0.78
N ARG A 164 -2.89 -4.36 1.52
CA ARG A 164 -3.77 -5.50 1.23
C ARG A 164 -5.20 -5.04 1.07
N LYS A 165 -5.87 -5.64 0.11
CA LYS A 165 -7.32 -5.58 -0.08
C LYS A 165 -7.88 -6.99 -0.04
N TRP A 166 -8.86 -7.20 0.83
CA TRP A 166 -9.54 -8.50 0.97
C TRP A 166 -10.82 -8.50 0.16
N MET A 167 -11.12 -9.60 -0.52
CA MET A 167 -12.41 -9.80 -1.18
C MET A 167 -13.53 -9.91 -0.15
N ARG A 168 -14.66 -9.31 -0.47
CA ARG A 168 -15.88 -9.30 0.35
C ARG A 168 -16.99 -10.11 -0.29
#